data_77a4dfa1826f977c14b4031ab588f819
#
_entry.id   77a4dfa1826f977c14b4031ab588f819
#
_cell.length_a   1.000
_cell.length_b   1.000
_cell.length_c   1.000
_cell.angle_alpha   90.00
_cell.angle_beta   90.00
_cell.angle_gamma   90.00
#
_symmetry.space_group_name_H-M   'P 1'
#
loop_
_entity.id
_entity.type
_entity.pdbx_description
1 polymer ?
#
loop_
_entity_poly.entity_id
_entity_poly.type
_entity_poly.pdbx_seq_one_letter_code
_entity_poly.pdbx_strand_id
1 'polypeptide(L)'
;HWLQYSGAIWYPMVYEDNDEVKRKLAKAKVESQFTRAMKYVETLNARAVVPSAGPPCFLDESLFHLNVISGDEISIFPDQREFLKRLTQINRANDILAIPGTVIEISPESITVAQPKNIDIENIFNNKKQYLHDYQADWATWLTAEKLRWAIEPTDLISTLRVWFDPLMAIAPALRNGIGANCLIKTDDLEILKNFKTGTVEKFDTQEFRFRFTIPRDLLETVVGQRAVDWSNSFFLSCRFSAWRSGEFNEYLYNFFKSLSIERMQRTEAEA
;
A
#
# COMPACT_ATOMS: atom_id res chain seq x y z
N HIS A 1 -0.60 23.97 4.19
CA HIS A 1 -0.81 22.84 3.26
C HIS A 1 -0.43 21.52 3.92
N TRP A 2 -1.40 20.72 4.32
CA TRP A 2 -1.17 19.32 4.68
C TRP A 2 -0.98 18.51 3.40
N LEU A 3 0.22 18.01 3.20
CA LEU A 3 0.63 17.40 1.94
C LEU A 3 0.98 15.92 2.11
N GLN A 4 0.26 15.05 1.43
CA GLN A 4 0.70 13.67 1.24
C GLN A 4 1.92 13.65 0.30
N TYR A 5 3.11 13.45 0.86
CA TYR A 5 4.38 13.50 0.14
C TYR A 5 4.84 12.12 -0.35
N SER A 6 4.33 11.05 0.23
CA SER A 6 4.64 9.69 -0.18
C SER A 6 3.42 8.99 -0.78
N GLY A 7 3.62 7.91 -1.53
CA GLY A 7 2.54 7.14 -2.12
C GLY A 7 1.95 6.12 -1.16
N ALA A 8 0.73 5.66 -1.47
CA ALA A 8 0.09 4.54 -0.81
C ALA A 8 -0.06 3.40 -1.83
N ILE A 9 1.01 2.62 -2.05
CA ILE A 9 1.06 1.50 -2.99
C ILE A 9 2.07 0.46 -2.51
N TRP A 10 1.91 -0.79 -2.92
CA TRP A 10 2.78 -1.92 -2.55
C TRP A 10 3.98 -2.14 -3.51
N TYR A 11 3.95 -1.55 -4.70
CA TYR A 11 5.03 -1.68 -5.69
C TYR A 11 6.23 -0.79 -5.34
N PRO A 12 7.47 -1.30 -5.43
CA PRO A 12 7.90 -2.64 -5.85
C PRO A 12 8.07 -3.65 -4.70
N MET A 13 7.77 -3.28 -3.46
CA MET A 13 8.15 -3.96 -2.23
C MET A 13 7.77 -5.45 -2.20
N VAL A 14 6.56 -5.77 -2.65
CA VAL A 14 6.00 -7.14 -2.63
C VAL A 14 6.32 -7.95 -3.88
N TYR A 15 7.00 -7.36 -4.88
CA TYR A 15 7.32 -8.08 -6.11
C TYR A 15 8.49 -9.05 -5.94
N GLU A 16 8.45 -10.15 -6.68
CA GLU A 16 9.43 -11.25 -6.62
C GLU A 16 10.71 -10.96 -7.43
N ASP A 17 10.99 -9.68 -7.68
CA ASP A 17 12.26 -9.24 -8.24
C ASP A 17 13.39 -9.40 -7.22
N ASN A 18 14.64 -9.46 -7.68
CA ASN A 18 15.78 -9.44 -6.76
C ASN A 18 15.90 -8.09 -6.03
N ASP A 19 16.54 -8.10 -4.88
CA ASP A 19 16.61 -6.93 -3.99
C ASP A 19 17.29 -5.72 -4.61
N GLU A 20 18.29 -5.91 -5.46
CA GLU A 20 18.96 -4.81 -6.16
C GLU A 20 17.98 -4.08 -7.11
N VAL A 21 17.23 -4.85 -7.89
CA VAL A 21 16.18 -4.30 -8.78
C VAL A 21 15.11 -3.59 -7.94
N LYS A 22 14.63 -4.20 -6.86
CA LYS A 22 13.63 -3.59 -5.98
C LYS A 22 14.13 -2.27 -5.36
N ARG A 23 15.38 -2.22 -4.87
CA ARG A 23 15.96 -0.95 -4.34
C ARG A 23 16.02 0.14 -5.40
N LYS A 24 16.46 -0.18 -6.61
CA LYS A 24 16.49 0.77 -7.73
C LYS A 24 15.09 1.31 -8.05
N LEU A 25 14.11 0.42 -8.13
CA LEU A 25 12.73 0.78 -8.39
C LEU A 25 12.10 1.59 -7.25
N ALA A 26 12.39 1.24 -5.99
CA ALA A 26 11.93 1.98 -4.82
C ALA A 26 12.49 3.41 -4.80
N LYS A 27 13.79 3.59 -5.04
CA LYS A 27 14.44 4.92 -5.14
C LYS A 27 13.81 5.76 -6.27
N ALA A 28 13.60 5.18 -7.44
CA ALA A 28 12.95 5.85 -8.56
C ALA A 28 11.49 6.25 -8.22
N LYS A 29 10.78 5.40 -7.49
CA LYS A 29 9.41 5.67 -7.05
C LYS A 29 9.34 6.81 -6.05
N VAL A 30 10.20 6.82 -5.04
CA VAL A 30 10.31 7.91 -4.06
C VAL A 30 10.61 9.24 -4.77
N GLU A 31 11.57 9.26 -5.69
CA GLU A 31 11.92 10.46 -6.44
C GLU A 31 10.76 11.00 -7.28
N SER A 32 10.02 10.10 -7.95
CA SER A 32 8.82 10.47 -8.71
C SER A 32 7.72 11.05 -7.81
N GLN A 33 7.53 10.49 -6.61
CA GLN A 33 6.55 10.98 -5.62
C GLN A 33 6.96 12.37 -5.10
N PHE A 34 8.22 12.56 -4.75
CA PHE A 34 8.73 13.84 -4.30
C PHE A 34 8.62 14.91 -5.38
N THR A 35 8.98 14.58 -6.62
CA THR A 35 8.85 15.51 -7.76
C THR A 35 7.40 15.99 -7.92
N ARG A 36 6.43 15.09 -7.81
CA ARG A 36 5.00 15.43 -7.87
C ARG A 36 4.58 16.30 -6.68
N ALA A 37 4.99 15.93 -5.47
CA ALA A 37 4.67 16.68 -4.26
C ALA A 37 5.27 18.09 -4.31
N MET A 38 6.49 18.25 -4.82
CA MET A 38 7.12 19.56 -5.03
C MET A 38 6.34 20.46 -5.99
N LYS A 39 5.79 19.91 -7.08
CA LYS A 39 4.90 20.67 -7.97
C LYS A 39 3.65 21.20 -7.25
N TYR A 40 3.07 20.41 -6.32
CA TYR A 40 1.95 20.90 -5.52
C TYR A 40 2.37 22.03 -4.58
N VAL A 41 3.56 21.92 -3.95
CA VAL A 41 4.13 22.98 -3.10
C VAL A 41 4.29 24.27 -3.89
N GLU A 42 4.91 24.21 -5.06
CA GLU A 42 5.15 25.36 -5.94
C GLU A 42 3.82 25.98 -6.43
N THR A 43 2.86 25.15 -6.86
CA THR A 43 1.59 25.63 -7.39
C THR A 43 0.73 26.31 -6.33
N LEU A 44 0.63 25.73 -5.14
CA LEU A 44 -0.20 26.26 -4.06
C LEU A 44 0.48 27.38 -3.29
N ASN A 45 1.79 27.41 -3.28
CA ASN A 45 2.63 28.42 -2.60
C ASN A 45 2.13 28.77 -1.19
N ALA A 46 1.74 27.77 -0.40
CA ALA A 46 1.24 27.95 0.95
C ALA A 46 2.35 28.48 1.88
N ARG A 47 1.98 29.24 2.92
CA ARG A 47 2.90 29.81 3.91
C ARG A 47 3.73 28.75 4.64
N ALA A 48 3.14 27.57 4.87
CA ALA A 48 3.82 26.40 5.45
C ALA A 48 3.29 25.11 4.83
N VAL A 49 4.14 24.10 4.76
CA VAL A 49 3.80 22.73 4.35
C VAL A 49 4.00 21.81 5.55
N VAL A 50 3.04 20.92 5.76
CA VAL A 50 3.10 19.86 6.76
C VAL A 50 3.11 18.53 5.99
N PRO A 51 4.27 17.86 5.85
CA PRO A 51 4.29 16.51 5.28
C PRO A 51 3.47 15.56 6.14
N SER A 52 2.49 14.89 5.54
CA SER A 52 1.51 14.07 6.25
C SER A 52 1.24 12.75 5.52
N ALA A 53 0.47 11.86 6.16
CA ALA A 53 0.10 10.55 5.64
C ALA A 53 1.33 9.65 5.32
N GLY A 54 2.28 9.61 6.22
CA GLY A 54 3.45 8.73 6.15
C GLY A 54 4.51 9.08 7.19
N PRO A 55 5.48 8.19 7.42
CA PRO A 55 5.56 6.82 6.91
C PRO A 55 4.65 5.86 7.69
N PRO A 56 4.21 4.73 7.10
CA PRO A 56 3.62 3.65 7.88
C PRO A 56 4.68 2.97 8.76
N CYS A 57 4.25 2.31 9.84
CA CYS A 57 5.10 1.44 10.64
C CYS A 57 4.73 -0.03 10.37
N PHE A 58 5.66 -0.78 9.83
CA PHE A 58 5.51 -2.23 9.63
C PHE A 58 6.00 -2.95 10.89
N LEU A 59 5.08 -3.28 11.79
CA LEU A 59 5.39 -3.90 13.08
C LEU A 59 5.38 -5.43 13.05
N ASP A 60 4.81 -6.04 12.02
CA ASP A 60 4.90 -7.47 11.80
C ASP A 60 6.36 -7.86 11.50
N GLU A 61 6.86 -8.91 12.16
CA GLU A 61 8.25 -9.37 12.00
C GLU A 61 8.60 -9.63 10.54
N SER A 62 7.69 -10.27 9.79
CA SER A 62 7.87 -10.58 8.38
C SER A 62 7.94 -9.33 7.48
N LEU A 63 7.41 -8.20 7.94
CA LEU A 63 7.33 -6.93 7.22
C LEU A 63 8.26 -5.85 7.79
N PHE A 64 8.92 -6.10 8.92
CA PHE A 64 9.74 -5.09 9.59
C PHE A 64 10.84 -4.51 8.69
N HIS A 65 11.37 -5.31 7.77
CA HIS A 65 12.35 -4.90 6.77
C HIS A 65 11.85 -3.83 5.77
N LEU A 66 10.54 -3.58 5.73
CA LEU A 66 9.94 -2.52 4.90
C LEU A 66 9.95 -1.14 5.57
N ASN A 67 10.36 -1.03 6.84
CA ASN A 67 10.58 0.26 7.46
C ASN A 67 11.85 0.91 6.90
N VAL A 68 11.79 2.19 6.55
CA VAL A 68 12.98 2.94 6.15
C VAL A 68 13.75 3.36 7.40
N ILE A 69 14.96 2.84 7.58
CA ILE A 69 15.84 3.10 8.72
C ILE A 69 17.13 3.77 8.25
N SER A 70 17.84 3.16 7.33
CA SER A 70 19.13 3.65 6.79
C SER A 70 19.00 4.41 5.48
N GLY A 71 17.85 4.28 4.80
CA GLY A 71 17.60 4.86 3.48
C GLY A 71 18.03 3.96 2.31
N ASP A 72 18.48 2.74 2.58
CA ASP A 72 18.85 1.76 1.54
C ASP A 72 17.90 0.54 1.50
N GLU A 73 16.77 0.65 2.17
CA GLU A 73 15.73 -0.37 2.20
C GLU A 73 14.95 -0.40 0.86
N ILE A 74 14.21 -1.50 0.66
CA ILE A 74 13.35 -1.69 -0.52
C ILE A 74 12.09 -0.80 -0.45
N SER A 75 11.83 -0.16 0.66
CA SER A 75 10.62 0.61 0.94
C SER A 75 10.51 1.90 0.13
N ILE A 76 9.27 2.29 -0.14
CA ILE A 76 8.92 3.56 -0.82
C ILE A 76 8.38 4.62 0.14
N PHE A 77 8.54 4.43 1.45
CA PHE A 77 7.96 5.28 2.49
C PHE A 77 9.04 6.00 3.31
N PRO A 78 9.73 7.01 2.74
CA PRO A 78 10.67 7.84 3.49
C PRO A 78 9.92 8.61 4.59
N ASP A 79 10.62 8.99 5.65
CA ASP A 79 10.02 9.81 6.69
C ASP A 79 9.87 11.30 6.27
N GLN A 80 9.13 12.05 7.08
CA GLN A 80 8.83 13.45 6.81
C GLN A 80 10.10 14.32 6.70
N ARG A 81 11.16 14.00 7.46
CA ARG A 81 12.43 14.74 7.42
C ARG A 81 13.08 14.71 6.05
N GLU A 82 12.96 13.60 5.33
CA GLU A 82 13.53 13.50 3.98
C GLU A 82 12.85 14.47 3.01
N PHE A 83 11.52 14.61 3.12
CA PHE A 83 10.81 15.59 2.31
C PHE A 83 11.07 17.03 2.77
N LEU A 84 11.13 17.30 4.08
CA LEU A 84 11.49 18.62 4.63
C LEU A 84 12.88 19.07 4.19
N LYS A 85 13.86 18.18 4.07
CA LYS A 85 15.18 18.50 3.49
C LYS A 85 15.05 19.01 2.05
N ARG A 86 14.16 18.44 1.24
CA ARG A 86 13.91 18.96 -0.13
C ARG A 86 13.31 20.35 -0.12
N LEU A 87 12.39 20.64 0.79
CA LEU A 87 11.79 21.96 0.94
C LEU A 87 12.84 23.01 1.36
N THR A 88 13.75 22.65 2.26
CA THR A 88 14.85 23.54 2.66
C THR A 88 15.78 23.90 1.48
N GLN A 89 16.01 22.96 0.54
CA GLN A 89 16.84 23.21 -0.63
C GLN A 89 16.28 24.29 -1.58
N ILE A 90 14.97 24.55 -1.52
CA ILE A 90 14.31 25.63 -2.26
C ILE A 90 14.02 26.85 -1.37
N ASN A 91 14.81 27.04 -0.31
CA ASN A 91 14.74 28.16 0.63
C ASN A 91 13.40 28.29 1.41
N ARG A 92 12.72 27.18 1.66
CA ARG A 92 11.53 27.16 2.52
C ARG A 92 11.97 26.84 3.96
N ALA A 93 11.71 27.76 4.88
CA ALA A 93 12.13 27.66 6.29
C ALA A 93 10.97 27.45 7.27
N ASN A 94 9.72 27.66 6.83
CA ASN A 94 8.55 27.65 7.72
C ASN A 94 7.75 26.33 7.65
N ASP A 95 8.30 25.30 7.01
CA ASP A 95 7.64 24.03 6.87
C ASP A 95 7.77 23.21 8.16
N ILE A 96 6.75 22.41 8.47
CA ILE A 96 6.50 21.91 9.83
C ILE A 96 6.63 20.40 9.87
N LEU A 97 7.51 19.90 10.74
CA LEU A 97 7.49 18.49 11.16
C LEU A 97 6.39 18.31 12.21
N ALA A 98 5.31 17.64 11.84
CA ALA A 98 4.25 17.28 12.77
C ALA A 98 4.34 15.80 13.16
N ILE A 99 4.33 15.53 14.45
CA ILE A 99 4.23 14.20 15.05
C ILE A 99 2.95 14.11 15.88
N PRO A 100 2.52 12.92 16.32
CA PRO A 100 1.38 12.80 17.24
C PRO A 100 1.56 13.68 18.48
N GLY A 101 0.56 14.54 18.75
CA GLY A 101 0.60 15.52 19.84
C GLY A 101 1.14 16.90 19.45
N THR A 102 1.61 17.11 18.22
CA THR A 102 1.95 18.46 17.73
C THR A 102 0.68 19.30 17.61
N VAL A 103 0.69 20.49 18.20
CA VAL A 103 -0.38 21.49 18.07
C VAL A 103 0.07 22.57 17.10
N ILE A 104 -0.74 22.85 16.08
CA ILE A 104 -0.48 23.90 15.08
C ILE A 104 -1.66 24.86 15.13
N GLU A 105 -1.40 26.11 15.56
CA GLU A 105 -2.39 27.18 15.55
C GLU A 105 -2.16 28.07 14.33
N ILE A 106 -3.22 28.32 13.59
CA ILE A 106 -3.18 29.09 12.34
C ILE A 106 -4.10 30.29 12.43
N SER A 107 -3.53 31.47 12.22
CA SER A 107 -4.28 32.72 12.06
C SER A 107 -3.91 33.39 10.73
N PRO A 108 -4.63 34.43 10.30
CA PRO A 108 -4.22 35.23 9.15
C PRO A 108 -2.79 35.80 9.28
N GLU A 109 -2.38 36.14 10.49
CA GLU A 109 -1.10 36.81 10.79
C GLU A 109 0.02 35.84 11.07
N SER A 110 -0.27 34.69 11.70
CA SER A 110 0.79 33.79 12.22
C SER A 110 0.44 32.32 12.11
N ILE A 111 1.48 31.50 12.14
CA ILE A 111 1.42 30.06 12.35
C ILE A 111 2.33 29.76 13.55
N THR A 112 1.79 29.21 14.62
CA THR A 112 2.57 28.79 15.79
C THR A 112 2.54 27.26 15.91
N VAL A 113 3.66 26.69 16.37
CA VAL A 113 3.82 25.24 16.48
C VAL A 113 4.30 24.91 17.89
N ALA A 114 3.54 24.06 18.59
CA ALA A 114 3.93 23.52 19.87
C ALA A 114 4.13 22.01 19.75
N GLN A 115 5.36 21.55 19.95
CA GLN A 115 5.71 20.14 19.98
C GLN A 115 5.38 19.53 21.35
N PRO A 116 5.05 18.23 21.44
CA PRO A 116 4.82 17.55 22.71
C PRO A 116 6.07 17.58 23.59
N LYS A 117 5.93 18.01 24.83
CA LYS A 117 7.04 18.26 25.76
C LYS A 117 7.71 16.99 26.27
N ASN A 118 7.02 15.86 26.23
CA ASN A 118 7.45 14.57 26.77
C ASN A 118 8.03 13.63 25.72
N ILE A 119 8.28 14.12 24.51
CA ILE A 119 8.80 13.33 23.39
C ILE A 119 10.09 13.95 22.91
N ASP A 120 11.19 13.18 22.96
CA ASP A 120 12.46 13.56 22.36
C ASP A 120 12.44 13.21 20.86
N ILE A 121 12.00 14.18 20.07
CA ILE A 121 11.83 14.03 18.62
C ILE A 121 13.17 13.72 17.94
N GLU A 122 14.25 14.38 18.35
CA GLU A 122 15.58 14.16 17.77
C GLU A 122 16.06 12.73 18.04
N ASN A 123 15.89 12.25 19.26
CA ASN A 123 16.26 10.89 19.60
C ASN A 123 15.46 9.84 18.81
N ILE A 124 14.16 10.04 18.61
CA ILE A 124 13.31 9.11 17.81
C ILE A 124 13.86 8.98 16.39
N PHE A 125 14.17 10.06 15.72
CA PHE A 125 14.66 10.00 14.35
C PHE A 125 16.10 9.54 14.24
N ASN A 126 16.96 9.90 15.19
CA ASN A 126 18.38 9.50 15.18
C ASN A 126 18.56 8.02 15.60
N ASN A 127 17.68 7.52 16.46
CA ASN A 127 17.66 6.12 16.92
C ASN A 127 16.43 5.36 16.41
N LYS A 128 15.99 5.65 15.20
CA LYS A 128 14.75 5.15 14.61
C LYS A 128 14.61 3.63 14.66
N LYS A 129 15.72 2.90 14.45
CA LYS A 129 15.71 1.43 14.54
C LYS A 129 15.27 0.95 15.93
N GLN A 130 15.87 1.51 17.00
CA GLN A 130 15.50 1.15 18.36
C GLN A 130 14.06 1.55 18.68
N TYR A 131 13.66 2.76 18.31
CA TYR A 131 12.28 3.22 18.49
C TYR A 131 11.26 2.28 17.83
N LEU A 132 11.51 1.81 16.61
CA LEU A 132 10.63 0.89 15.92
C LEU A 132 10.60 -0.51 16.55
N HIS A 133 11.72 -0.99 17.08
CA HIS A 133 11.76 -2.25 17.82
C HIS A 133 10.97 -2.17 19.14
N ASP A 134 11.13 -1.08 19.87
CA ASP A 134 10.36 -0.86 21.11
C ASP A 134 8.86 -0.79 20.81
N TYR A 135 8.49 -0.04 19.75
CA TYR A 135 7.09 0.05 19.29
C TYR A 135 6.55 -1.29 18.80
N GLN A 136 7.37 -2.10 18.13
CA GLN A 136 7.01 -3.47 17.75
C GLN A 136 6.73 -4.32 18.97
N ALA A 137 7.57 -4.24 20.02
CA ALA A 137 7.40 -4.99 21.26
C ALA A 137 6.09 -4.59 21.99
N ASP A 138 5.76 -3.31 22.04
CA ASP A 138 4.52 -2.80 22.64
C ASP A 138 3.27 -3.39 21.97
N TRP A 139 3.32 -3.61 20.67
CA TRP A 139 2.18 -4.11 19.87
C TRP A 139 2.19 -5.63 19.63
N ALA A 140 3.23 -6.35 20.04
CA ALA A 140 3.42 -7.78 19.73
C ALA A 140 2.24 -8.65 20.20
N THR A 141 1.75 -8.42 21.41
CA THR A 141 0.61 -9.16 21.97
C THR A 141 -0.67 -8.94 21.15
N TRP A 142 -0.94 -7.69 20.79
CA TRP A 142 -2.11 -7.36 19.98
C TRP A 142 -2.02 -7.97 18.58
N LEU A 143 -0.85 -7.86 17.93
CA LEU A 143 -0.61 -8.42 16.59
C LEU A 143 -0.79 -9.95 16.59
N THR A 144 -0.30 -10.62 17.62
CA THR A 144 -0.47 -12.07 17.76
C THR A 144 -1.95 -12.44 17.91
N ALA A 145 -2.67 -11.73 18.78
CA ALA A 145 -4.10 -11.96 18.97
C ALA A 145 -4.91 -11.68 17.70
N GLU A 146 -4.54 -10.67 16.92
CA GLU A 146 -5.19 -10.34 15.66
C GLU A 146 -4.95 -11.42 14.59
N LYS A 147 -3.73 -11.93 14.49
CA LYS A 147 -3.41 -13.04 13.56
C LYS A 147 -4.14 -14.33 13.91
N LEU A 148 -4.33 -14.63 15.18
CA LEU A 148 -5.11 -15.78 15.61
C LEU A 148 -6.59 -15.71 15.18
N ARG A 149 -7.12 -14.52 14.93
CA ARG A 149 -8.48 -14.34 14.40
C ARG A 149 -8.58 -14.65 12.90
N TRP A 150 -7.45 -14.70 12.20
CA TRP A 150 -7.42 -15.11 10.79
C TRP A 150 -7.46 -16.63 10.63
N ALA A 151 -7.15 -17.40 11.66
CA ALA A 151 -7.23 -18.86 11.67
C ALA A 151 -8.69 -19.31 11.63
N ILE A 152 -9.26 -19.41 10.45
CA ILE A 152 -10.59 -19.89 10.19
C ILE A 152 -10.48 -21.27 9.56
N GLU A 153 -11.47 -22.13 9.79
CA GLU A 153 -11.59 -23.40 9.08
C GLU A 153 -11.55 -23.14 7.56
N PRO A 154 -10.71 -23.86 6.81
CA PRO A 154 -10.60 -23.66 5.37
C PRO A 154 -11.95 -23.86 4.68
N THR A 155 -12.35 -22.90 3.85
CA THR A 155 -13.57 -22.96 3.06
C THR A 155 -13.30 -23.43 1.62
N ASP A 156 -14.35 -23.68 0.85
CA ASP A 156 -14.23 -23.81 -0.61
C ASP A 156 -14.06 -22.41 -1.23
N LEU A 157 -12.82 -21.90 -1.19
CA LEU A 157 -12.46 -20.59 -1.73
C LEU A 157 -12.76 -20.45 -3.22
N ILE A 158 -12.62 -21.52 -4.01
CA ILE A 158 -12.91 -21.46 -5.44
C ILE A 158 -14.38 -21.16 -5.65
N SER A 159 -15.28 -21.91 -5.00
CA SER A 159 -16.72 -21.66 -5.10
C SER A 159 -17.12 -20.30 -4.53
N THR A 160 -16.54 -19.90 -3.41
CA THR A 160 -16.82 -18.60 -2.78
C THR A 160 -16.38 -17.43 -3.68
N LEU A 161 -15.18 -17.50 -4.25
CA LEU A 161 -14.68 -16.48 -5.18
C LEU A 161 -15.46 -16.49 -6.51
N ARG A 162 -15.87 -17.66 -6.99
CA ARG A 162 -16.73 -17.78 -8.18
C ARG A 162 -18.04 -17.05 -8.00
N VAL A 163 -18.76 -17.34 -6.93
CA VAL A 163 -20.04 -16.67 -6.60
C VAL A 163 -19.87 -15.15 -6.47
N TRP A 164 -18.71 -14.70 -6.02
CA TRP A 164 -18.44 -13.26 -5.86
C TRP A 164 -17.95 -12.60 -7.15
N PHE A 165 -16.96 -13.18 -7.82
CA PHE A 165 -16.21 -12.51 -8.89
C PHE A 165 -16.81 -12.74 -10.28
N ASP A 166 -17.40 -13.89 -10.57
CA ASP A 166 -18.00 -14.16 -11.90
C ASP A 166 -19.06 -13.11 -12.26
N PRO A 167 -20.02 -12.75 -11.35
CA PRO A 167 -20.95 -11.67 -11.64
C PRO A 167 -20.28 -10.31 -11.88
N LEU A 168 -19.19 -9.99 -11.17
CA LEU A 168 -18.45 -8.75 -11.37
C LEU A 168 -17.76 -8.74 -12.72
N MET A 169 -17.13 -9.84 -13.10
CA MET A 169 -16.50 -9.97 -14.41
C MET A 169 -17.53 -9.96 -15.56
N ALA A 170 -18.73 -10.47 -15.34
CA ALA A 170 -19.78 -10.44 -16.35
C ALA A 170 -20.26 -9.04 -16.72
N ILE A 171 -20.28 -8.12 -15.75
CA ILE A 171 -20.72 -6.71 -15.97
C ILE A 171 -19.58 -5.76 -16.35
N ALA A 172 -18.33 -6.26 -16.48
CA ALA A 172 -17.14 -5.45 -16.72
C ALA A 172 -16.37 -5.90 -17.98
N PRO A 173 -16.98 -5.88 -19.18
CA PRO A 173 -16.32 -6.33 -20.41
C PRO A 173 -15.15 -5.42 -20.85
N ALA A 174 -15.21 -4.10 -20.67
CA ALA A 174 -14.12 -3.20 -21.04
C ALA A 174 -12.90 -3.42 -20.11
N LEU A 175 -13.12 -3.50 -18.81
CA LEU A 175 -12.07 -3.86 -17.84
C LEU A 175 -11.43 -5.21 -18.19
N ARG A 176 -12.22 -6.23 -18.46
CA ARG A 176 -11.70 -7.57 -18.82
C ARG A 176 -10.84 -7.51 -20.08
N ASN A 177 -11.29 -6.80 -21.11
CA ASN A 177 -10.53 -6.61 -22.34
C ASN A 177 -9.23 -5.85 -22.08
N GLY A 178 -9.25 -4.80 -21.25
CA GLY A 178 -8.07 -4.03 -20.86
C GLY A 178 -7.07 -4.84 -20.03
N ILE A 179 -7.53 -5.77 -19.18
CA ILE A 179 -6.66 -6.71 -18.46
C ILE A 179 -6.00 -7.67 -19.46
N GLY A 180 -6.76 -8.22 -20.41
CA GLY A 180 -6.28 -9.00 -21.55
C GLY A 180 -5.53 -10.29 -21.22
N ALA A 181 -5.45 -10.69 -19.95
CA ALA A 181 -4.69 -11.85 -19.48
C ALA A 181 -5.26 -12.41 -18.19
N ASN A 182 -4.91 -13.66 -17.86
CA ASN A 182 -5.34 -14.29 -16.61
C ASN A 182 -4.50 -13.84 -15.42
N CYS A 183 -5.12 -13.94 -14.23
CA CYS A 183 -4.48 -13.69 -12.95
C CYS A 183 -4.58 -14.93 -12.06
N LEU A 184 -3.43 -15.43 -11.60
CA LEU A 184 -3.33 -16.53 -10.66
C LEU A 184 -3.33 -15.98 -9.23
N ILE A 185 -4.19 -16.51 -8.36
CA ILE A 185 -4.08 -16.38 -6.92
C ILE A 185 -3.58 -17.71 -6.38
N LYS A 186 -2.46 -17.66 -5.69
CA LYS A 186 -1.80 -18.82 -5.09
C LYS A 186 -1.81 -18.70 -3.58
N THR A 187 -2.17 -19.77 -2.90
CA THR A 187 -1.94 -19.97 -1.47
C THR A 187 -0.95 -21.12 -1.26
N ASP A 188 -0.71 -21.49 -0.02
CA ASP A 188 0.20 -22.61 0.32
C ASP A 188 -0.30 -23.96 -0.24
N ASP A 189 -1.60 -24.11 -0.36
CA ASP A 189 -2.28 -25.37 -0.69
C ASP A 189 -3.21 -25.29 -1.92
N LEU A 190 -3.43 -24.09 -2.48
CA LEU A 190 -4.43 -23.88 -3.52
C LEU A 190 -3.95 -22.90 -4.59
N GLU A 191 -4.28 -23.19 -5.84
CA GLU A 191 -4.04 -22.32 -6.98
C GLU A 191 -5.36 -22.03 -7.71
N ILE A 192 -5.73 -20.75 -7.77
CA ILE A 192 -7.02 -20.26 -8.27
C ILE A 192 -6.77 -19.34 -9.46
N LEU A 193 -7.30 -19.68 -10.61
CA LEU A 193 -7.23 -18.84 -11.79
C LEU A 193 -8.42 -17.91 -11.89
N LYS A 194 -8.18 -16.62 -12.05
CA LYS A 194 -9.15 -15.66 -12.56
C LYS A 194 -8.98 -15.55 -14.06
N ASN A 195 -9.87 -16.21 -14.77
CA ASN A 195 -9.85 -16.24 -16.22
C ASN A 195 -10.64 -15.02 -16.73
N PHE A 196 -9.96 -13.93 -17.05
CA PHE A 196 -10.60 -12.72 -17.54
C PHE A 196 -11.12 -12.87 -18.99
N LYS A 197 -10.63 -13.85 -19.76
CA LYS A 197 -11.15 -14.11 -21.11
C LYS A 197 -12.57 -14.69 -21.04
N THR A 198 -12.80 -15.68 -20.19
CA THR A 198 -14.12 -16.30 -20.00
C THR A 198 -14.99 -15.56 -19.00
N GLY A 199 -14.40 -14.81 -18.07
CA GLY A 199 -15.09 -14.15 -16.97
C GLY A 199 -15.42 -15.10 -15.83
N THR A 200 -14.58 -16.12 -15.57
CA THR A 200 -14.82 -17.17 -14.57
C THR A 200 -13.65 -17.30 -13.60
N VAL A 201 -13.97 -17.74 -12.38
CA VAL A 201 -12.99 -18.22 -11.40
C VAL A 201 -12.97 -19.74 -11.47
N GLU A 202 -11.79 -20.32 -11.61
CA GLU A 202 -11.62 -21.77 -11.76
C GLU A 202 -10.37 -22.27 -11.02
N LYS A 203 -10.29 -23.58 -10.81
CA LYS A 203 -9.03 -24.18 -10.33
C LYS A 203 -7.98 -24.03 -11.43
N PHE A 204 -6.77 -23.62 -11.05
CA PHE A 204 -5.66 -23.57 -11.97
C PHE A 204 -5.23 -25.00 -12.35
N ASP A 205 -4.89 -25.18 -13.62
CA ASP A 205 -4.33 -26.42 -14.16
C ASP A 205 -3.03 -26.07 -14.93
N THR A 206 -3.16 -25.64 -16.17
CA THR A 206 -1.98 -25.35 -17.04
C THR A 206 -2.18 -24.06 -17.85
N GLN A 207 -3.19 -23.28 -17.55
CA GLN A 207 -3.52 -22.08 -18.31
C GLN A 207 -2.43 -21.01 -18.16
N GLU A 208 -2.16 -20.29 -19.23
CA GLU A 208 -1.28 -19.14 -19.19
C GLU A 208 -1.85 -18.02 -18.33
N PHE A 209 -0.98 -17.37 -17.56
CA PHE A 209 -1.29 -16.18 -16.79
C PHE A 209 -0.18 -15.13 -16.92
N ARG A 210 -0.54 -13.88 -16.73
CA ARG A 210 0.39 -12.74 -16.76
C ARG A 210 0.63 -12.13 -15.39
N PHE A 211 -0.28 -12.38 -14.46
CA PHE A 211 -0.25 -11.82 -13.11
C PHE A 211 -0.39 -12.93 -12.09
N ARG A 212 0.36 -12.84 -10.99
CA ARG A 212 0.24 -13.75 -9.85
C ARG A 212 0.30 -12.98 -8.55
N PHE A 213 -0.59 -13.35 -7.62
CA PHE A 213 -0.55 -12.94 -6.22
C PHE A 213 -0.44 -14.19 -5.35
N THR A 214 0.62 -14.27 -4.54
CA THR A 214 0.81 -15.34 -3.56
C THR A 214 0.42 -14.80 -2.19
N ILE A 215 -0.62 -15.36 -1.59
CA ILE A 215 -1.29 -14.84 -0.39
C ILE A 215 -1.38 -15.96 0.64
N PRO A 216 -1.02 -15.75 1.93
CA PRO A 216 -1.29 -16.73 2.99
C PRO A 216 -2.76 -17.15 3.01
N ARG A 217 -3.00 -18.44 3.18
CA ARG A 217 -4.35 -19.02 3.08
C ARG A 217 -5.34 -18.40 4.06
N ASP A 218 -4.96 -18.28 5.32
CA ASP A 218 -5.74 -17.70 6.40
C ASP A 218 -6.12 -16.23 6.14
N LEU A 219 -5.18 -15.46 5.63
CA LEU A 219 -5.42 -14.06 5.26
C LEU A 219 -6.39 -13.95 4.08
N LEU A 220 -6.25 -14.79 3.06
CA LEU A 220 -7.17 -14.80 1.91
C LEU A 220 -8.58 -15.19 2.34
N GLU A 221 -8.73 -16.21 3.20
CA GLU A 221 -10.02 -16.61 3.78
C GLU A 221 -10.68 -15.45 4.53
N THR A 222 -9.89 -14.74 5.36
CA THR A 222 -10.37 -13.59 6.13
C THR A 222 -10.88 -12.47 5.20
N VAL A 223 -10.09 -12.09 4.20
CA VAL A 223 -10.44 -11.00 3.26
C VAL A 223 -11.67 -11.37 2.42
N VAL A 224 -11.76 -12.62 2.00
CA VAL A 224 -12.92 -13.13 1.23
C VAL A 224 -14.15 -13.23 2.12
N GLY A 225 -14.02 -13.75 3.34
CA GLY A 225 -15.12 -13.86 4.31
C GLY A 225 -15.70 -12.49 4.68
N GLN A 226 -14.86 -11.48 4.83
CA GLN A 226 -15.27 -10.09 5.09
C GLN A 226 -15.84 -9.37 3.87
N ARG A 227 -15.79 -9.97 2.68
CA ARG A 227 -16.21 -9.33 1.42
C ARG A 227 -15.55 -7.97 1.22
N ALA A 228 -14.24 -7.86 1.48
CA ALA A 228 -13.51 -6.61 1.31
C ALA A 228 -13.60 -6.11 -0.14
N VAL A 229 -14.30 -5.00 -0.36
CA VAL A 229 -14.67 -4.51 -1.71
C VAL A 229 -13.57 -3.74 -2.42
N ASP A 230 -12.48 -3.42 -1.73
CA ASP A 230 -11.34 -2.69 -2.28
C ASP A 230 -10.02 -3.34 -1.81
N TRP A 231 -9.54 -4.30 -2.58
CA TRP A 231 -8.26 -4.94 -2.27
C TRP A 231 -7.07 -4.03 -2.55
N SER A 232 -7.18 -3.20 -3.58
CA SER A 232 -6.08 -2.34 -4.01
C SER A 232 -5.66 -1.32 -2.97
N ASN A 233 -6.64 -0.65 -2.31
CA ASN A 233 -6.37 0.40 -1.33
C ASN A 233 -6.52 -0.06 0.14
N SER A 234 -6.75 -1.35 0.38
CA SER A 234 -6.83 -1.91 1.73
C SER A 234 -5.89 -3.11 1.90
N PHE A 235 -6.31 -4.28 1.47
CA PHE A 235 -5.57 -5.52 1.64
C PHE A 235 -4.16 -5.45 1.06
N PHE A 236 -4.01 -5.00 -0.19
CA PHE A 236 -2.69 -4.93 -0.83
C PHE A 236 -1.75 -3.91 -0.19
N LEU A 237 -2.27 -2.84 0.44
CA LEU A 237 -1.45 -1.91 1.21
C LEU A 237 -0.85 -2.52 2.47
N SER A 238 -1.39 -3.65 2.94
CA SER A 238 -0.79 -4.39 4.06
C SER A 238 0.57 -5.01 3.73
N CYS A 239 0.91 -5.15 2.44
CA CYS A 239 2.11 -5.83 1.94
C CYS A 239 2.25 -7.30 2.41
N ARG A 240 1.18 -7.94 2.88
CA ARG A 240 1.18 -9.34 3.36
C ARG A 240 0.93 -10.36 2.25
N PHE A 241 1.58 -10.15 1.12
CA PHE A 241 1.52 -11.04 -0.04
C PHE A 241 2.76 -10.82 -0.89
N SER A 242 3.05 -11.72 -1.82
CA SER A 242 3.99 -11.45 -2.91
C SER A 242 3.25 -11.34 -4.25
N ALA A 243 3.85 -10.63 -5.18
CA ALA A 243 3.32 -10.42 -6.52
C ALA A 243 4.35 -10.71 -7.60
N TRP A 244 3.88 -11.22 -8.71
CA TRP A 244 4.65 -11.39 -9.93
C TRP A 244 3.83 -10.96 -11.14
N ARG A 245 4.50 -10.39 -12.13
CA ARG A 245 3.86 -10.09 -13.42
C ARG A 245 4.85 -10.25 -14.57
N SER A 246 4.34 -10.60 -15.75
CA SER A 246 5.03 -10.50 -17.01
C SER A 246 4.64 -9.21 -17.72
N GLY A 247 5.63 -8.38 -18.06
CA GLY A 247 5.42 -7.10 -18.74
C GLY A 247 5.05 -5.93 -17.82
N GLU A 248 4.45 -4.91 -18.41
CA GLU A 248 4.18 -3.64 -17.74
C GLU A 248 3.02 -3.69 -16.74
N PHE A 249 2.90 -2.63 -15.93
CA PHE A 249 1.76 -2.41 -15.03
C PHE A 249 0.46 -2.36 -15.83
N ASN A 250 -0.55 -3.02 -15.30
CA ASN A 250 -1.88 -3.02 -15.89
C ASN A 250 -2.87 -2.31 -14.95
N GLU A 251 -3.30 -1.13 -15.36
CA GLU A 251 -4.20 -0.30 -14.57
C GLU A 251 -5.60 -0.91 -14.46
N TYR A 252 -6.06 -1.62 -15.48
CA TYR A 252 -7.38 -2.29 -15.46
C TYR A 252 -7.43 -3.39 -14.40
N LEU A 253 -6.34 -4.15 -14.22
CA LEU A 253 -6.26 -5.15 -13.14
C LEU A 253 -6.28 -4.49 -11.77
N TYR A 254 -5.56 -3.37 -11.60
CA TYR A 254 -5.59 -2.59 -10.37
C TYR A 254 -7.00 -2.09 -10.06
N ASN A 255 -7.68 -1.53 -11.06
CA ASN A 255 -9.04 -1.00 -10.93
C ASN A 255 -10.07 -2.11 -10.68
N PHE A 256 -9.88 -3.31 -11.26
CA PHE A 256 -10.71 -4.46 -10.96
C PHE A 256 -10.67 -4.80 -9.46
N PHE A 257 -9.48 -4.93 -8.88
CA PHE A 257 -9.32 -5.22 -7.45
C PHE A 257 -9.72 -4.07 -6.51
N LYS A 258 -9.88 -2.87 -7.02
CA LYS A 258 -10.42 -1.71 -6.32
C LYS A 258 -11.95 -1.69 -6.27
N SER A 259 -12.62 -2.50 -7.09
CA SER A 259 -14.04 -2.35 -7.42
C SER A 259 -14.85 -3.64 -7.23
N LEU A 260 -14.64 -4.34 -6.11
CA LEU A 260 -15.20 -5.67 -5.85
C LEU A 260 -16.64 -5.67 -5.30
N SER A 261 -17.46 -4.71 -5.71
CA SER A 261 -18.93 -4.72 -5.54
C SER A 261 -19.60 -4.34 -6.84
N ILE A 262 -20.87 -4.75 -7.02
CA ILE A 262 -21.63 -4.45 -8.25
C ILE A 262 -21.63 -2.96 -8.57
N GLU A 263 -21.96 -2.12 -7.58
CA GLU A 263 -22.01 -0.66 -7.76
C GLU A 263 -20.66 -0.07 -8.16
N ARG A 264 -19.58 -0.45 -7.47
CA ARG A 264 -18.23 0.02 -7.79
C ARG A 264 -17.79 -0.46 -9.16
N MET A 265 -18.04 -1.73 -9.48
CA MET A 265 -17.65 -2.32 -10.75
C MET A 265 -18.35 -1.64 -11.93
N GLN A 266 -19.66 -1.35 -11.82
CA GLN A 266 -20.41 -0.61 -12.84
C GLN A 266 -19.84 0.79 -13.07
N ARG A 267 -19.47 1.50 -12.01
CA ARG A 267 -18.83 2.82 -12.13
C ARG A 267 -17.48 2.74 -12.83
N THR A 268 -16.63 1.81 -12.40
CA THR A 268 -15.30 1.61 -12.96
C THR A 268 -15.35 1.16 -14.41
N GLU A 269 -16.31 0.30 -14.78
CA GLU A 269 -16.54 -0.11 -16.16
C GLU A 269 -16.96 1.07 -17.06
N ALA A 270 -17.78 1.97 -16.53
CA ALA A 270 -18.21 3.17 -17.29
C ALA A 270 -17.05 4.18 -17.50
N GLU A 271 -15.97 4.11 -16.73
CA GLU A 271 -14.78 4.96 -16.84
C GLU A 271 -13.64 4.28 -17.64
N ALA A 272 -13.77 2.98 -17.97
CA ALA A 272 -12.75 2.19 -18.65
C ALA A 272 -12.83 2.35 -20.18
#